data_b766fb5d7eaac071065518b40ef5ba64
#
_entry.id   b766fb5d7eaac071065518b40ef5ba64
#
_cell.length_a   1.000
_cell.length_b   1.000
_cell.length_c   1.000
_cell.angle_alpha   90.00
_cell.angle_beta   90.00
_cell.angle_gamma   90.00
#
_symmetry.space_group_name_H-M   'P 1'
#
loop_
_entity.id
_entity.type
_entity.pdbx_description
1 polymer ?
#
loop_
_entity_poly.entity_id
_entity_poly.type
_entity_poly.pdbx_seq_one_letter_code
_entity_poly.pdbx_strand_id
1 'polypeptide(L)'
;MTKSTKSLSPELLRKMDAYWRAANYLSVGQIYLYDNPLLKQPLTLAHIKPRLLGHWGTTPGLNFIYVHLNRVIKEHDLNVIYITGPGHGGPGLVANTYLEGTYSEVYPNISQDEDGMQRLFKQFSFP
;
A
#
# COMPACT_ATOMS: atom_id res chain seq x y z
N MET A 1 -28.12 15.93 -23.18
CA MET A 1 -28.37 15.04 -22.03
C MET A 1 -27.11 15.00 -21.18
N THR A 2 -27.08 15.74 -20.10
CA THR A 2 -26.03 15.63 -19.08
C THR A 2 -26.19 14.26 -18.41
N LYS A 3 -25.25 13.32 -18.68
CA LYS A 3 -25.13 12.10 -17.86
C LYS A 3 -24.90 12.57 -16.43
N SER A 4 -25.88 12.38 -15.58
CA SER A 4 -25.70 12.52 -14.13
C SER A 4 -24.52 11.63 -13.74
N THR A 5 -23.39 12.23 -13.41
CA THR A 5 -22.28 11.52 -12.79
C THR A 5 -22.75 11.07 -11.42
N LYS A 6 -23.20 9.81 -11.34
CA LYS A 6 -23.64 9.23 -10.09
C LYS A 6 -22.47 9.27 -9.11
N SER A 7 -22.57 10.06 -8.07
CA SER A 7 -21.56 10.13 -7.03
C SER A 7 -21.37 8.76 -6.38
N LEU A 8 -20.14 8.49 -5.91
CA LEU A 8 -19.85 7.26 -5.17
C LEU A 8 -20.75 7.16 -3.93
N SER A 9 -21.20 5.96 -3.61
CA SER A 9 -21.93 5.75 -2.37
C SER A 9 -21.02 6.03 -1.15
N PRO A 10 -21.57 6.54 -0.05
CA PRO A 10 -20.76 6.77 1.16
C PRO A 10 -20.05 5.53 1.67
N GLU A 11 -20.65 4.35 1.51
CA GLU A 11 -20.05 3.08 1.88
C GLU A 11 -18.84 2.74 1.01
N LEU A 12 -18.98 2.86 -0.31
CA LEU A 12 -17.88 2.60 -1.24
C LEU A 12 -16.74 3.58 -1.02
N LEU A 13 -17.06 4.87 -0.84
CA LEU A 13 -16.06 5.90 -0.55
C LEU A 13 -15.27 5.58 0.72
N ARG A 14 -15.94 5.14 1.78
CA ARG A 14 -15.28 4.73 3.03
C ARG A 14 -14.35 3.53 2.84
N LYS A 15 -14.77 2.54 2.05
CA LYS A 15 -13.92 1.37 1.73
C LYS A 15 -12.69 1.77 0.93
N MET A 16 -12.85 2.64 -0.05
CA MET A 16 -11.75 3.16 -0.87
C MET A 16 -10.76 3.98 -0.02
N ASP A 17 -11.27 4.83 0.87
CA ASP A 17 -10.43 5.60 1.81
C ASP A 17 -9.65 4.67 2.74
N ALA A 18 -10.29 3.65 3.30
CA ALA A 18 -9.63 2.68 4.16
C ALA A 18 -8.52 1.91 3.43
N TYR A 19 -8.77 1.49 2.20
CA TYR A 19 -7.75 0.83 1.37
C TYR A 19 -6.57 1.77 1.06
N TRP A 20 -6.86 2.97 0.63
CA TRP A 20 -5.84 3.98 0.34
C TRP A 20 -4.95 4.29 1.54
N ARG A 21 -5.55 4.46 2.71
CA ARG A 21 -4.81 4.68 3.96
C ARG A 21 -3.96 3.49 4.35
N ALA A 22 -4.47 2.27 4.20
CA ALA A 22 -3.71 1.05 4.45
C ALA A 22 -2.50 0.92 3.51
N ALA A 23 -2.69 1.18 2.21
CA ALA A 23 -1.61 1.18 1.23
C ALA A 23 -0.54 2.24 1.55
N ASN A 24 -0.95 3.44 1.95
CA ASN A 24 -0.03 4.49 2.38
C ASN A 24 0.75 4.08 3.63
N TYR A 25 0.09 3.50 4.62
CA TYR A 25 0.74 3.02 5.84
C TYR A 25 1.77 1.93 5.54
N LEU A 26 1.41 0.93 4.73
CA LEU A 26 2.32 -0.14 4.33
C LEU A 26 3.53 0.40 3.54
N SER A 27 3.33 1.45 2.75
CA SER A 27 4.42 2.10 2.01
C SER A 27 5.38 2.83 2.95
N VAL A 28 4.85 3.58 3.91
CA VAL A 28 5.64 4.30 4.92
C VAL A 28 6.39 3.32 5.82
N GLY A 29 5.72 2.24 6.24
CA GLY A 29 6.33 1.20 7.05
C GLY A 29 7.53 0.53 6.39
N GLN A 30 7.44 0.26 5.10
CA GLN A 30 8.57 -0.30 4.32
C GLN A 30 9.80 0.62 4.32
N ILE A 31 9.61 1.93 4.37
CA ILE A 31 10.70 2.90 4.35
C ILE A 31 11.31 3.06 5.75
N TYR A 32 10.49 3.16 6.79
CA TYR A 32 10.91 3.65 8.10
C TYR A 32 10.93 2.61 9.21
N LEU A 33 10.05 1.61 9.19
CA LEU A 33 9.88 0.71 10.33
C LEU A 33 10.73 -0.55 10.24
N TYR A 34 11.42 -0.82 11.33
CA TYR A 34 12.16 -2.06 11.56
C TYR A 34 11.35 -3.05 12.39
N ASP A 35 10.61 -2.57 13.38
CA ASP A 35 9.82 -3.35 14.33
C ASP A 35 8.51 -2.63 14.66
N ASN A 36 7.63 -3.31 15.43
CA ASN A 36 6.34 -2.78 15.87
C ASN A 36 5.41 -2.38 14.69
N PRO A 37 5.19 -3.27 13.70
CA PRO A 37 4.52 -2.93 12.44
C PRO A 37 3.06 -2.51 12.63
N LEU A 38 2.39 -2.95 13.69
CA LEU A 38 1.01 -2.58 14.02
C LEU A 38 0.90 -1.46 15.06
N LEU A 39 2.04 -0.86 15.44
CA LEU A 39 2.10 0.20 16.45
C LEU A 39 1.36 -0.16 17.75
N LYS A 40 1.49 -1.41 18.19
CA LYS A 40 0.91 -1.90 19.44
C LYS A 40 1.55 -1.30 20.69
N GLN A 41 2.78 -0.83 20.54
CA GLN A 41 3.55 -0.15 21.57
C GLN A 41 3.79 1.31 21.13
N PRO A 42 4.04 2.22 22.08
CA PRO A 42 4.50 3.56 21.73
C PRO A 42 5.77 3.50 20.87
N LEU A 43 5.83 4.33 19.83
CA LEU A 43 6.94 4.36 18.90
C LEU A 43 8.22 4.84 19.60
N THR A 44 9.30 4.10 19.41
CA THR A 44 10.64 4.43 19.91
C THR A 44 11.67 4.36 18.78
N LEU A 45 12.87 4.91 19.01
CA LEU A 45 13.96 4.84 18.04
C LEU A 45 14.36 3.40 17.69
N ALA A 46 14.18 2.45 18.61
CA ALA A 46 14.48 1.04 18.35
C ALA A 46 13.55 0.42 17.29
N HIS A 47 12.38 1.00 17.08
CA HIS A 47 11.44 0.56 16.05
C HIS A 47 11.74 1.13 14.66
N ILE A 48 12.65 2.11 14.56
CA ILE A 48 12.99 2.78 13.32
C ILE A 48 14.23 2.12 12.71
N LYS A 49 14.25 1.99 11.39
CA LYS A 49 15.42 1.46 10.68
C LYS A 49 16.66 2.31 10.97
N PRO A 50 17.84 1.69 11.17
CA PRO A 50 19.06 2.43 11.44
C PRO A 50 19.52 3.27 10.25
N ARG A 51 19.11 2.88 9.04
CA ARG A 51 19.40 3.60 7.80
C ARG A 51 18.10 3.87 7.05
N LEU A 52 17.75 5.14 6.93
CA LEU A 52 16.56 5.58 6.22
C LEU A 52 16.92 5.90 4.76
N LEU A 53 16.44 5.08 3.83
CA LEU A 53 16.60 5.29 2.40
C LEU A 53 15.22 5.33 1.75
N GLY A 54 15.06 6.26 0.81
CA GLY A 54 13.82 6.46 0.10
C GLY A 54 12.91 7.49 0.77
N HIS A 55 11.83 7.79 0.10
CA HIS A 55 10.79 8.71 0.56
C HIS A 55 9.44 8.27 -0.02
N TRP A 56 8.37 8.81 0.49
CA TRP A 56 7.02 8.42 0.09
C TRP A 56 6.24 9.50 -0.66
N GLY A 57 6.95 10.50 -1.21
CA GLY A 57 6.38 11.69 -1.82
C GLY A 57 5.40 11.42 -2.98
N THR A 58 5.63 10.39 -3.79
CA THR A 58 4.73 9.99 -4.89
C THR A 58 3.72 8.92 -4.49
N THR A 59 3.93 8.24 -3.38
CA THR A 59 3.16 7.05 -2.96
C THR A 59 1.68 7.36 -2.75
N PRO A 60 1.26 8.42 -2.05
CA PRO A 60 -0.16 8.70 -1.86
C PRO A 60 -0.89 8.90 -3.18
N GLY A 61 -0.27 9.57 -4.15
CA GLY A 61 -0.84 9.76 -5.49
C GLY A 61 -0.94 8.47 -6.27
N LEU A 62 0.11 7.65 -6.25
CA LEU A 62 0.10 6.33 -6.92
C LEU A 62 -0.98 5.41 -6.32
N ASN A 63 -1.09 5.35 -5.01
CA ASN A 63 -2.11 4.56 -4.33
C ASN A 63 -3.52 5.10 -4.56
N PHE A 64 -3.68 6.41 -4.67
CA PHE A 64 -4.96 7.04 -5.00
C PHE A 64 -5.44 6.64 -6.40
N ILE A 65 -4.56 6.72 -7.38
CA ILE A 65 -4.86 6.28 -8.75
C ILE A 65 -5.20 4.78 -8.75
N TYR A 66 -4.43 3.97 -8.04
CA TYR A 66 -4.65 2.52 -7.98
C TYR A 66 -6.01 2.14 -7.42
N VAL A 67 -6.44 2.73 -6.31
CA VAL A 67 -7.74 2.41 -5.70
C VAL A 67 -8.92 2.82 -6.60
N HIS A 68 -8.80 3.96 -7.29
CA HIS A 68 -9.80 4.39 -8.26
C HIS A 68 -9.80 3.52 -9.52
N LEU A 69 -8.63 3.14 -10.00
CA LEU A 69 -8.49 2.24 -11.14
C LEU A 69 -9.13 0.88 -10.84
N ASN A 70 -8.87 0.31 -9.66
CA ASN A 70 -9.52 -0.93 -9.22
C ASN A 70 -11.03 -0.83 -9.18
N ARG A 71 -11.58 0.30 -8.74
CA ARG A 71 -13.02 0.55 -8.79
C ARG A 71 -13.56 0.45 -10.22
N VAL A 72 -12.91 1.12 -11.15
CA VAL A 72 -13.31 1.12 -12.58
C VAL A 72 -13.17 -0.28 -13.20
N ILE A 73 -12.06 -0.97 -12.90
CA ILE A 73 -11.82 -2.35 -13.37
C ILE A 73 -12.96 -3.25 -12.91
N LYS A 74 -13.34 -3.19 -11.64
CA LYS A 74 -14.41 -4.04 -11.08
C LYS A 74 -15.80 -3.68 -11.61
N GLU A 75 -16.06 -2.39 -11.81
CA GLU A 75 -17.33 -1.90 -12.32
C GLU A 75 -17.59 -2.32 -13.77
N HIS A 76 -16.54 -2.38 -14.58
CA HIS A 76 -16.63 -2.62 -16.03
C HIS A 76 -15.99 -3.94 -16.49
N ASP A 77 -15.52 -4.77 -15.57
CA ASP A 77 -14.85 -6.06 -15.85
C ASP A 77 -13.69 -5.90 -16.86
N LEU A 78 -12.75 -5.01 -16.54
CA LEU A 78 -11.67 -4.64 -17.46
C LEU A 78 -10.39 -5.41 -17.14
N ASN A 79 -9.62 -5.69 -18.21
CA ASN A 79 -8.23 -6.12 -18.09
C ASN A 79 -7.31 -4.91 -18.25
N VAL A 80 -6.58 -4.56 -17.19
CA VAL A 80 -5.74 -3.35 -17.13
C VAL A 80 -4.36 -3.68 -16.60
N ILE A 81 -3.34 -3.07 -17.17
CA ILE A 81 -1.98 -3.03 -16.63
C ILE A 81 -1.71 -1.61 -16.14
N TYR A 82 -1.44 -1.47 -14.85
CA TYR A 82 -1.05 -0.19 -14.26
C TYR A 82 0.47 -0.08 -14.20
N ILE A 83 1.03 0.84 -14.97
CA ILE A 83 2.47 1.10 -15.02
C ILE A 83 2.77 2.38 -14.24
N THR A 84 3.58 2.27 -13.19
CA THR A 84 4.05 3.40 -12.39
C THR A 84 5.41 3.86 -12.90
N GLY A 85 5.56 5.14 -13.23
CA GLY A 85 6.81 5.70 -13.74
C GLY A 85 7.89 5.90 -12.67
N PRO A 86 7.58 6.53 -11.51
CA PRO A 86 8.58 6.84 -10.50
C PRO A 86 9.14 5.59 -9.81
N GLY A 87 10.46 5.34 -9.94
CA GLY A 87 11.13 4.22 -9.26
C GLY A 87 11.04 4.30 -7.74
N HIS A 88 11.09 5.51 -7.17
CA HIS A 88 10.92 5.74 -5.74
C HIS A 88 9.48 5.48 -5.22
N GLY A 89 8.52 5.25 -6.11
CA GLY A 89 7.18 4.79 -5.76
C GLY A 89 7.06 3.28 -5.54
N GLY A 90 8.16 2.53 -5.65
CA GLY A 90 8.20 1.07 -5.47
C GLY A 90 7.51 0.54 -4.21
N PRO A 91 7.65 1.18 -3.04
CA PRO A 91 6.92 0.76 -1.84
C PRO A 91 5.39 0.74 -2.02
N GLY A 92 4.84 1.62 -2.85
CA GLY A 92 3.41 1.59 -3.19
C GLY A 92 3.00 0.36 -3.98
N LEU A 93 3.82 -0.07 -4.94
CA LEU A 93 3.58 -1.31 -5.69
C LEU A 93 3.58 -2.53 -4.76
N VAL A 94 4.57 -2.64 -3.91
CA VAL A 94 4.68 -3.73 -2.93
C VAL A 94 3.52 -3.70 -1.95
N ALA A 95 3.14 -2.52 -1.45
CA ALA A 95 2.01 -2.36 -0.55
C ALA A 95 0.70 -2.87 -1.16
N ASN A 96 0.41 -2.50 -2.41
CA ASN A 96 -0.80 -2.92 -3.10
C ASN A 96 -0.82 -4.42 -3.39
N THR A 97 0.28 -4.99 -3.86
CA THR A 97 0.36 -6.44 -4.10
C THR A 97 0.27 -7.25 -2.80
N TYR A 98 0.79 -6.71 -1.70
CA TYR A 98 0.63 -7.32 -0.38
C TYR A 98 -0.83 -7.28 0.10
N LEU A 99 -1.51 -6.15 -0.03
CA LEU A 99 -2.93 -6.02 0.34
C LEU A 99 -3.84 -6.94 -0.46
N GLU A 100 -3.54 -7.16 -1.73
CA GLU A 100 -4.27 -8.08 -2.60
C GLU A 100 -4.03 -9.56 -2.28
N GLY A 101 -2.98 -9.88 -1.55
CA GLY A 101 -2.56 -11.25 -1.24
C GLY A 101 -1.59 -11.84 -2.25
N THR A 102 -1.44 -11.29 -3.43
CA THR A 102 -0.56 -11.81 -4.49
C THR A 102 0.90 -11.88 -4.04
N TYR A 103 1.36 -10.90 -3.27
CA TYR A 103 2.72 -10.90 -2.74
C TYR A 103 2.99 -12.11 -1.85
N SER A 104 2.05 -12.46 -0.98
CA SER A 104 2.16 -13.62 -0.07
C SER A 104 2.02 -14.95 -0.79
N GLU A 105 1.32 -15.00 -1.92
CA GLU A 105 1.28 -16.20 -2.78
C GLU A 105 2.66 -16.51 -3.38
N VAL A 106 3.37 -15.48 -3.83
CA VAL A 106 4.73 -15.64 -4.42
C VAL A 106 5.79 -15.80 -3.33
N TYR A 107 5.64 -15.10 -2.21
CA TYR A 107 6.57 -15.12 -1.07
C TYR A 107 5.85 -15.56 0.21
N PRO A 108 5.65 -16.88 0.43
CA PRO A 108 4.83 -17.38 1.55
C PRO A 108 5.35 -17.01 2.93
N ASN A 109 6.65 -16.71 3.05
CA ASN A 109 7.26 -16.22 4.28
C ASN A 109 6.87 -14.77 4.63
N ILE A 110 6.25 -14.06 3.69
CA ILE A 110 5.68 -12.72 3.89
C ILE A 110 4.16 -12.88 3.99
N SER A 111 3.71 -13.45 5.10
CA SER A 111 2.29 -13.70 5.36
C SER A 111 1.51 -12.42 5.63
N GLN A 112 0.17 -12.48 5.44
CA GLN A 112 -0.73 -11.36 5.72
C GLN A 112 -1.11 -11.30 7.21
N ASP A 113 -0.11 -11.22 8.07
CA ASP A 113 -0.21 -11.08 9.52
C ASP A 113 0.89 -10.15 10.05
N GLU A 114 0.99 -10.01 11.36
CA GLU A 114 1.98 -9.12 11.99
C GLU A 114 3.42 -9.52 11.67
N ASP A 115 3.72 -10.82 11.71
CA ASP A 115 5.05 -11.33 11.41
C ASP A 115 5.42 -11.12 9.94
N GLY A 116 4.49 -11.39 9.04
CA GLY A 116 4.66 -11.13 7.61
C GLY A 116 4.82 -9.65 7.31
N MET A 117 4.05 -8.79 7.95
CA MET A 117 4.17 -7.34 7.81
C MET A 117 5.53 -6.83 8.32
N GLN A 118 6.02 -7.35 9.44
CA GLN A 118 7.36 -7.01 9.93
C GLN A 118 8.45 -7.40 8.94
N ARG A 119 8.36 -8.59 8.35
CA ARG A 119 9.30 -9.04 7.33
C ARG A 119 9.21 -8.19 6.06
N LEU A 120 8.00 -7.83 5.64
CA LEU A 120 7.77 -6.93 4.52
C LEU A 120 8.47 -5.59 4.73
N PHE A 121 8.30 -4.99 5.91
CA PHE A 121 8.91 -3.71 6.23
C PHE A 121 10.42 -3.77 6.26
N LYS A 122 10.99 -4.89 6.72
CA LYS A 122 12.45 -5.08 6.75
C LYS A 122 13.09 -5.21 5.38
N GLN A 123 12.37 -5.68 4.37
CA GLN A 123 12.95 -5.96 3.05
C GLN A 123 13.43 -4.70 2.32
N PHE A 124 12.65 -3.62 2.39
CA PHE A 124 12.97 -2.42 1.65
C PHE A 124 14.14 -1.67 2.29
N SER A 125 15.18 -1.41 1.48
CA SER A 125 16.37 -0.65 1.92
C SER A 125 17.01 -1.15 3.23
N PHE A 126 16.90 -2.44 3.51
CA PHE A 126 17.56 -3.05 4.64
C PHE A 126 18.98 -3.45 4.24
N PRO A 127 20.03 -2.95 4.96
CA PRO A 127 21.42 -3.31 4.69
C PRO A 127 21.75 -4.73 5.12
#